data_7826fdf0185bdaa06af060d5d6a2ac43
#
_entry.id   7826fdf0185bdaa06af060d5d6a2ac43
#
_cell.length_a   1.000
_cell.length_b   1.000
_cell.length_c   1.000
_cell.angle_alpha   90.00
_cell.angle_beta   90.00
_cell.angle_gamma   90.00
#
_symmetry.space_group_name_H-M   'P 1'
#
loop_
_entity.id
_entity.type
_entity.pdbx_description
1 polymer ?
#
loop_
_entity_poly.entity_id
_entity_poly.type
_entity_poly.pdbx_seq_one_letter_code
_entity_poly.pdbx_strand_id
1 'polypeptide(L)'
;MTGETLTRADLSEAVHEEVGLTRQDSAGLVERTLDLIAEALEDGATVKLSGFGVFQVRAKRARVGRNPKTGKPAPIEPRRVIGFRASHVMKARVDRGMGQ
;
A
#
# COMPACT_ATOMS: atom_id res chain seq x y z
N MET A 1 17.55 -12.74 -4.43
CA MET A 1 16.17 -12.45 -4.04
C MET A 1 15.20 -13.02 -5.07
N THR A 2 14.27 -13.76 -4.63
CA THR A 2 13.41 -14.52 -5.52
C THR A 2 12.12 -13.81 -5.89
N GLY A 3 11.83 -12.67 -5.31
CA GLY A 3 10.57 -11.99 -5.54
C GLY A 3 9.41 -12.63 -4.79
N GLU A 4 9.71 -13.27 -3.69
CA GLU A 4 8.67 -13.85 -2.84
C GLU A 4 7.78 -12.77 -2.25
N THR A 5 6.55 -13.13 -1.96
CA THR A 5 5.59 -12.22 -1.37
C THR A 5 5.81 -12.11 0.14
N LEU A 6 5.93 -10.89 0.64
CA LEU A 6 5.94 -10.63 2.06
C LEU A 6 4.49 -10.50 2.53
N THR A 7 4.09 -11.34 3.48
CA THR A 7 2.71 -11.37 3.96
C THR A 7 2.59 -10.77 5.37
N ARG A 8 1.35 -10.61 5.85
CA ARG A 8 1.10 -10.20 7.23
C ARG A 8 1.71 -11.18 8.21
N ALA A 9 1.64 -12.47 7.91
CA ALA A 9 2.21 -13.50 8.77
C ALA A 9 3.73 -13.31 8.87
N ASP A 10 4.38 -12.98 7.77
CA ASP A 10 5.82 -12.72 7.77
C ASP A 10 6.17 -11.50 8.62
N LEU A 11 5.37 -10.44 8.52
CA LEU A 11 5.56 -9.25 9.34
C LEU A 11 5.39 -9.56 10.83
N SER A 12 4.35 -10.34 11.17
CA SER A 12 4.09 -10.72 12.55
C SER A 12 5.23 -11.54 13.13
N GLU A 13 5.74 -12.47 12.34
CA GLU A 13 6.86 -13.31 12.76
C GLU A 13 8.12 -12.46 12.99
N ALA A 14 8.39 -11.51 12.12
CA ALA A 14 9.53 -10.61 12.27
C ALA A 14 9.42 -9.78 13.55
N VAL A 15 8.23 -9.25 13.84
CA VAL A 15 7.99 -8.49 15.07
C VAL A 15 8.21 -9.38 16.30
N HIS A 16 7.69 -10.60 16.25
CA HIS A 16 7.87 -11.56 17.33
C HIS A 16 9.36 -11.80 17.60
N GLU A 17 10.13 -12.05 16.57
CA GLU A 17 11.55 -12.37 16.72
C GLU A 17 12.39 -11.17 17.11
N GLU A 18 12.12 -10.00 16.56
CA GLU A 18 12.98 -8.83 16.76
C GLU A 18 12.62 -8.01 17.98
N VAL A 19 11.32 -7.96 18.31
CA VAL A 19 10.84 -7.14 19.43
C VAL A 19 10.66 -7.97 20.70
N GLY A 20 10.45 -9.28 20.56
CA GLY A 20 10.31 -10.17 21.70
C GLY A 20 8.90 -10.24 22.26
N LEU A 21 7.90 -9.76 21.52
CA LEU A 21 6.50 -9.89 21.92
C LEU A 21 6.02 -11.31 21.65
N THR A 22 4.92 -11.69 22.31
CA THR A 22 4.29 -12.98 22.00
C THR A 22 3.82 -12.97 20.55
N ARG A 23 3.58 -14.15 19.99
CA ARG A 23 3.07 -14.25 18.61
C ARG A 23 1.71 -13.58 18.48
N GLN A 24 0.86 -13.72 19.49
CA GLN A 24 -0.46 -13.12 19.48
C GLN A 24 -0.36 -11.59 19.51
N ASP A 25 0.48 -11.04 20.38
CA ASP A 25 0.67 -9.58 20.49
C ASP A 25 1.31 -9.03 19.21
N SER A 26 2.25 -9.77 18.63
CA SER A 26 2.90 -9.36 17.38
C SER A 26 1.91 -9.27 16.23
N ALA A 27 1.04 -10.27 16.10
CA ALA A 27 -0.01 -10.26 15.07
C ALA A 27 -0.97 -9.10 15.29
N GLY A 28 -1.36 -8.86 16.54
CA GLY A 28 -2.26 -7.75 16.88
C GLY A 28 -1.65 -6.39 16.55
N LEU A 29 -0.35 -6.24 16.81
CA LEU A 29 0.35 -4.99 16.52
C LEU A 29 0.42 -4.73 15.01
N VAL A 30 0.76 -5.74 14.23
CA VAL A 30 0.79 -5.62 12.76
C VAL A 30 -0.60 -5.26 12.23
N GLU A 31 -1.62 -5.98 12.70
CA GLU A 31 -3.00 -5.73 12.28
C GLU A 31 -3.43 -4.31 12.62
N ARG A 32 -3.15 -3.85 13.84
CA ARG A 32 -3.52 -2.50 14.26
C ARG A 32 -2.82 -1.44 13.44
N THR A 33 -1.55 -1.66 13.12
CA THR A 33 -0.78 -0.72 12.30
C THR A 33 -1.40 -0.57 10.91
N LEU A 34 -1.73 -1.69 10.29
CA LEU A 34 -2.34 -1.67 8.96
C LEU A 34 -3.74 -1.05 8.99
N ASP A 35 -4.50 -1.31 10.05
CA ASP A 35 -5.84 -0.72 10.23
C ASP A 35 -5.76 0.80 10.39
N LEU A 36 -4.77 1.29 11.11
CA LEU A 36 -4.59 2.74 11.26
C LEU A 36 -4.35 3.41 9.90
N ILE A 37 -3.54 2.78 9.07
CA ILE A 37 -3.27 3.28 7.73
C ILE A 37 -4.56 3.27 6.90
N ALA A 38 -5.27 2.16 6.95
CA ALA A 38 -6.52 2.00 6.19
C ALA A 38 -7.58 3.02 6.63
N GLU A 39 -7.73 3.22 7.93
CA GLU A 39 -8.69 4.18 8.48
C GLU A 39 -8.39 5.60 8.03
N ALA A 40 -7.12 5.99 8.05
CA ALA A 40 -6.71 7.31 7.59
C ALA A 40 -7.06 7.50 6.12
N LEU A 41 -6.79 6.50 5.29
CA LEU A 41 -7.09 6.57 3.86
C LEU A 41 -8.59 6.60 3.59
N GLU A 42 -9.39 5.85 4.37
CA GLU A 42 -10.84 5.89 4.28
C GLU A 42 -11.37 7.30 4.53
N ASP A 43 -10.73 8.02 5.45
CA ASP A 43 -11.11 9.40 5.78
C ASP A 43 -10.57 10.41 4.77
N GLY A 44 -9.85 9.95 3.74
CA GLY A 44 -9.30 10.83 2.71
C GLY A 44 -7.97 11.46 3.09
N ALA A 45 -7.37 11.04 4.20
CA ALA A 45 -6.09 11.59 4.64
C ALA A 45 -4.93 11.05 3.81
N THR A 46 -3.87 11.83 3.73
CA THR A 46 -2.61 11.37 3.17
C THR A 46 -1.83 10.65 4.26
N VAL A 47 -1.29 9.49 3.96
CA VAL A 47 -0.42 8.76 4.89
C VAL A 47 1.01 8.89 4.41
N LYS A 48 1.84 9.57 5.20
CA LYS A 48 3.22 9.84 4.84
C LYS A 48 4.14 9.10 5.81
N LEU A 49 4.89 8.14 5.28
CA LEU A 49 5.83 7.35 6.08
C LEU A 49 7.24 7.73 5.64
N SER A 50 7.93 8.47 6.49
CA SER A 50 9.26 9.00 6.21
C SER A 50 10.23 7.88 5.81
N GLY A 51 10.93 8.08 4.70
CA GLY A 51 11.88 7.10 4.20
C GLY A 51 11.24 5.90 3.51
N PHE A 52 9.91 5.82 3.51
CA PHE A 52 9.19 4.73 2.86
C PHE A 52 8.41 5.24 1.65
N GLY A 53 7.42 6.08 1.89
CA GLY A 53 6.62 6.62 0.80
C GLY A 53 5.36 7.30 1.29
N VAL A 54 4.54 7.67 0.34
CA VAL A 54 3.31 8.42 0.59
C VAL A 54 2.15 7.69 -0.08
N PHE A 55 1.09 7.45 0.69
CA PHE A 55 -0.18 6.95 0.18
C PHE A 55 -1.15 8.11 0.07
N GLN A 56 -1.79 8.24 -1.06
CA GLN A 56 -2.75 9.33 -1.31
C GLN A 56 -4.04 8.77 -1.86
N VAL A 57 -5.14 9.43 -1.49
CA VAL A 57 -6.45 9.13 -2.04
C VAL A 57 -6.79 10.19 -3.06
N ARG A 58 -7.19 9.77 -4.24
CA ARG A 58 -7.62 10.69 -5.29
C ARG A 58 -9.04 10.38 -5.69
N ALA A 59 -9.82 11.43 -5.82
CA ALA A 59 -11.18 11.31 -6.34
C ALA A 59 -11.09 11.38 -7.86
N LYS A 60 -11.68 10.39 -8.53
CA LYS A 60 -11.80 10.40 -9.97
C LYS A 60 -13.24 10.71 -10.35
N ARG A 61 -13.41 11.70 -11.22
CA ARG A 61 -14.73 12.12 -11.65
C ARG A 61 -15.38 11.08 -12.54
N ALA A 62 -16.70 11.12 -12.61
CA ALA A 62 -17.44 10.37 -13.61
C ALA A 62 -16.96 10.83 -15.00
N ARG A 63 -16.83 9.91 -15.89
CA ARG A 63 -16.42 10.21 -17.27
C ARG A 63 -16.98 9.16 -18.20
N VAL A 64 -16.93 9.47 -19.48
CA VAL A 64 -17.35 8.52 -20.51
C VAL A 64 -16.09 7.85 -21.05
N GLY A 65 -16.00 6.53 -20.84
CA GLY A 65 -14.96 5.72 -21.45
C GLY A 65 -15.50 5.12 -22.75
N ARG A 66 -14.70 4.27 -23.36
CA ARG A 66 -15.08 3.59 -24.58
C ARG A 66 -14.84 2.10 -24.44
N ASN A 67 -15.87 1.32 -24.75
CA ASN A 67 -15.75 -0.13 -24.69
C ASN A 67 -14.80 -0.59 -25.81
N PRO A 68 -13.69 -1.23 -25.48
CA PRO A 68 -12.70 -1.59 -26.51
C PRO A 68 -13.20 -2.63 -27.51
N LYS A 69 -14.23 -3.41 -27.13
CA LYS A 69 -14.78 -4.42 -28.04
C LYS A 69 -15.77 -3.86 -29.04
N THR A 70 -16.60 -2.92 -28.62
CA THR A 70 -17.68 -2.38 -29.45
C THR A 70 -17.41 -0.96 -29.90
N GLY A 71 -16.48 -0.25 -29.28
CA GLY A 71 -16.24 1.15 -29.55
C GLY A 71 -17.32 2.08 -29.04
N LYS A 72 -18.32 1.56 -28.36
CA LYS A 72 -19.43 2.37 -27.84
C LYS A 72 -19.03 3.08 -26.56
N PRO A 73 -19.55 4.31 -26.32
CA PRO A 73 -19.31 4.99 -25.05
C PRO A 73 -19.84 4.19 -23.88
N ALA A 74 -19.06 4.13 -22.80
CA ALA A 74 -19.46 3.45 -21.57
C ALA A 74 -19.18 4.40 -20.40
N PRO A 75 -20.19 4.72 -19.57
CA PRO A 75 -19.98 5.62 -18.44
C PRO A 75 -19.09 4.98 -17.39
N ILE A 76 -18.17 5.78 -16.84
CA ILE A 76 -17.31 5.37 -15.75
C ILE A 76 -17.73 6.14 -14.52
N GLU A 77 -18.13 5.41 -13.48
CA GLU A 77 -18.62 5.99 -12.24
C GLU A 77 -17.51 6.78 -11.51
N PRO A 78 -17.89 7.84 -10.78
CA PRO A 78 -16.92 8.50 -9.91
C PRO A 78 -16.46 7.52 -8.84
N ARG A 79 -15.18 7.59 -8.50
CA ARG A 79 -14.62 6.69 -7.49
C ARG A 79 -13.40 7.32 -6.86
N ARG A 80 -13.01 6.77 -5.72
CA ARG A 80 -11.74 7.12 -5.10
C ARG A 80 -10.75 6.01 -5.42
N VAL A 81 -9.50 6.39 -5.64
CA VAL A 81 -8.42 5.44 -5.87
C VAL A 81 -7.27 5.77 -4.94
N ILE A 82 -6.50 4.74 -4.60
CA ILE A 82 -5.32 4.88 -3.76
C ILE A 82 -4.09 4.88 -4.66
N GLY A 83 -3.22 5.87 -4.47
CA GLY A 83 -1.93 5.90 -5.13
C GLY A 83 -0.82 5.79 -4.09
N PHE A 84 0.29 5.20 -4.48
CA PHE A 84 1.48 5.11 -3.64
C PHE A 84 2.66 5.67 -4.41
N ARG A 85 3.46 6.50 -3.73
CA ARG A 85 4.70 7.03 -4.29
C ARG A 85 5.84 6.72 -3.33
N ALA A 86 6.81 5.96 -3.80
CA ALA A 86 7.96 5.61 -3.00
C ALA A 86 8.84 6.83 -2.73
N SER A 87 9.45 6.88 -1.56
CA SER A 87 10.42 7.92 -1.22
C SER A 87 11.71 7.71 -2.01
N HIS A 88 12.54 8.76 -2.08
CA HIS A 88 13.87 8.63 -2.70
C HIS A 88 14.72 7.58 -1.99
N VAL A 89 14.61 7.52 -0.67
CA VAL A 89 15.33 6.51 0.13
C VAL A 89 14.93 5.11 -0.27
N MET A 90 13.62 4.88 -0.41
CA MET A 90 13.10 3.57 -0.81
C MET A 90 13.53 3.21 -2.23
N LYS A 91 13.44 4.16 -3.15
CA LYS A 91 13.86 3.94 -4.53
C LYS A 91 15.33 3.55 -4.61
N ALA A 92 16.17 4.25 -3.85
CA ALA A 92 17.60 3.96 -3.82
C ALA A 92 17.88 2.57 -3.25
N ARG A 93 17.15 2.18 -2.20
CA ARG A 93 17.30 0.84 -1.61
C ARG A 93 16.95 -0.27 -2.59
N VAL A 94 15.84 -0.09 -3.30
CA VAL A 94 15.39 -1.08 -4.28
C VAL A 94 16.38 -1.17 -5.43
N ASP A 95 16.84 -0.02 -5.90
CA ASP A 95 17.80 0.05 -7.01
C ASP A 95 19.13 -0.62 -6.64
N ARG A 96 19.63 -0.38 -5.43
CA ARG A 96 20.86 -1.04 -4.96
C ARG A 96 20.69 -2.55 -4.87
N GLY A 97 19.51 -3.00 -4.43
CA GLY A 97 19.21 -4.42 -4.36
C GLY A 97 19.26 -5.09 -5.71
N MET A 98 18.78 -4.40 -6.75
CA MET A 98 18.83 -4.91 -8.12
C MET A 98 20.25 -5.02 -8.65
N GLY A 99 21.11 -4.11 -8.25
CA GLY A 99 22.48 -4.04 -8.75
C GLY A 99 23.42 -5.07 -8.15
N GLN A 100 22.95 -5.87 -7.21
CA GLN A 100 23.77 -6.87 -6.52
C GLN A 100 23.66 -8.27 -7.14
#